data_1ca2673c7a60dab4dfeac467921585ac
#
_entry.id   1ca2673c7a60dab4dfeac467921585ac
#
_cell.length_a   1.000
_cell.length_b   1.000
_cell.length_c   1.000
_cell.angle_alpha   90.00
_cell.angle_beta   90.00
_cell.angle_gamma   90.00
#
_symmetry.space_group_name_H-M   'P 1'
#
loop_
_entity.id
_entity.type
_entity.pdbx_description
1 polymer ?
#
loop_
_entity_poly.entity_id
_entity_poly.type
_entity_poly.pdbx_seq_one_letter_code
_entity_poly.pdbx_strand_id
1 'polypeptide(L)'
;GRIGNDEVGKFYREDLIKNNVKPLLLTSSLMSGCCIVLITPDGERTFCTYLGAAADLHAEDIRKEAFVGYDICHVEGYLVQDHDLIETALRTAKEQGCTVSLDLASYNVVNDNHQFLKDLIYKYVDIVFANEDESFAYTHLNPEESVENIAGQCDIAIVKVGKRGSYVRQGNQL
;
A
#
# COMPACT_ATOMS: atom_id res chain seq x y z
N GLY A 1 -5.65 -2.38 -11.25
CA GLY A 1 -4.58 -1.50 -11.75
C GLY A 1 -4.76 -1.14 -13.21
N ARG A 2 -3.89 -0.26 -13.76
CA ARG A 2 -3.85 0.09 -15.18
C ARG A 2 -2.50 -0.22 -15.80
N ILE A 3 -2.53 -0.68 -17.05
CA ILE A 3 -1.37 -0.96 -17.90
C ILE A 3 -1.53 -0.28 -19.25
N GLY A 4 -0.42 -0.04 -19.93
CA GLY A 4 -0.42 0.42 -21.33
C GLY A 4 -0.80 -0.71 -22.30
N ASN A 5 -1.14 -0.32 -23.53
CA ASN A 5 -1.31 -1.27 -24.63
C ASN A 5 0.04 -1.51 -25.33
N ASP A 6 1.00 -2.05 -24.57
CA ASP A 6 2.39 -2.27 -24.98
C ASP A 6 2.90 -3.64 -24.51
N GLU A 7 4.13 -4.00 -24.92
CA GLU A 7 4.75 -5.29 -24.59
C GLU A 7 4.97 -5.45 -23.08
N VAL A 8 5.24 -4.37 -22.34
CA VAL A 8 5.41 -4.41 -20.88
C VAL A 8 4.10 -4.75 -20.21
N GLY A 9 3.00 -4.10 -20.60
CA GLY A 9 1.66 -4.39 -20.07
C GLY A 9 1.19 -5.80 -20.39
N LYS A 10 1.49 -6.30 -21.60
CA LYS A 10 1.22 -7.68 -22.00
C LYS A 10 2.00 -8.67 -21.13
N PHE A 11 3.32 -8.45 -21.01
CA PHE A 11 4.19 -9.28 -20.16
C PHE A 11 3.68 -9.33 -18.72
N TYR A 12 3.36 -8.17 -18.12
CA TYR A 12 2.88 -8.08 -16.75
C TYR A 12 1.58 -8.87 -16.55
N ARG A 13 0.63 -8.74 -17.47
CA ARG A 13 -0.63 -9.51 -17.43
C ARG A 13 -0.38 -11.01 -17.50
N GLU A 14 0.46 -11.46 -18.43
CA GLU A 14 0.79 -12.88 -18.60
C GLU A 14 1.51 -13.45 -17.39
N ASP A 15 2.42 -12.68 -16.77
CA ASP A 15 3.13 -13.09 -15.58
C ASP A 15 2.21 -13.24 -14.36
N LEU A 16 1.27 -12.32 -14.15
CA LEU A 16 0.24 -12.45 -13.12
C LEU A 16 -0.56 -13.76 -13.29
N ILE A 17 -1.04 -14.04 -14.50
CA ILE A 17 -1.80 -15.26 -14.80
C ILE A 17 -0.96 -16.52 -14.54
N LYS A 18 0.30 -16.52 -14.99
CA LYS A 18 1.24 -17.63 -14.79
C LYS A 18 1.48 -17.94 -13.31
N ASN A 19 1.42 -16.90 -12.46
CA ASN A 19 1.59 -17.02 -11.01
C ASN A 19 0.24 -17.17 -10.26
N ASN A 20 -0.83 -17.57 -10.95
CA ASN A 20 -2.16 -17.78 -10.38
C ASN A 20 -2.79 -16.53 -9.74
N VAL A 21 -2.39 -15.34 -10.17
CA VAL A 21 -3.00 -14.09 -9.77
C VAL A 21 -4.06 -13.71 -10.81
N LYS A 22 -5.29 -13.41 -10.39
CA LYS A 22 -6.36 -12.90 -11.25
C LYS A 22 -6.10 -11.44 -11.59
N PRO A 23 -5.72 -11.08 -12.84
CA PRO A 23 -5.41 -9.71 -13.19
C PRO A 23 -6.68 -8.89 -13.40
N LEU A 24 -6.94 -7.94 -12.52
CA LEU A 24 -7.97 -6.92 -12.69
C LEU A 24 -7.30 -5.65 -13.25
N LEU A 25 -6.98 -5.69 -14.55
CA LEU A 25 -6.20 -4.66 -15.22
C LEU A 25 -7.04 -3.95 -16.29
N LEU A 26 -7.12 -2.64 -16.18
CA LEU A 26 -7.64 -1.72 -17.18
C LEU A 26 -6.51 -1.33 -18.15
N THR A 27 -6.86 -0.84 -19.33
CA THR A 27 -5.91 -0.37 -20.33
C THR A 27 -5.94 1.16 -20.39
N SER A 28 -4.77 1.79 -20.45
CA SER A 28 -4.58 3.22 -20.68
C SER A 28 -3.97 3.46 -22.05
N SER A 29 -4.09 4.69 -22.57
CA SER A 29 -3.35 5.17 -23.73
C SER A 29 -1.88 5.50 -23.42
N LEU A 30 -1.54 5.63 -22.14
CA LEU A 30 -0.17 5.84 -21.68
C LEU A 30 0.61 4.52 -21.72
N MET A 31 1.93 4.63 -21.81
CA MET A 31 2.82 3.47 -21.68
C MET A 31 2.69 2.85 -20.27
N SER A 32 2.91 1.54 -20.17
CA SER A 32 2.99 0.86 -18.90
C SER A 32 4.06 1.47 -18.00
N GLY A 33 3.79 1.50 -16.70
CA GLY A 33 4.77 1.96 -15.71
C GLY A 33 6.02 1.08 -15.70
N CYS A 34 7.15 1.68 -15.41
CA CYS A 34 8.42 0.98 -15.24
C CYS A 34 9.26 1.61 -14.13
N CYS A 35 10.18 0.85 -13.59
CA CYS A 35 11.11 1.32 -12.57
C CYS A 35 12.52 0.81 -12.87
N ILE A 36 13.48 1.72 -12.97
CA ILE A 36 14.90 1.40 -13.05
C ILE A 36 15.43 1.40 -11.62
N VAL A 37 16.04 0.30 -11.20
CA VAL A 37 16.61 0.17 -9.86
C VAL A 37 18.13 0.22 -9.97
N LEU A 38 18.74 1.21 -9.33
CA LEU A 38 20.19 1.32 -9.19
C LEU A 38 20.57 0.70 -7.85
N ILE A 39 21.51 -0.25 -7.88
CA ILE A 39 21.98 -0.95 -6.68
C ILE A 39 23.46 -0.66 -6.50
N THR A 40 23.82 -0.12 -5.34
CA THR A 40 25.22 0.14 -4.97
C THR A 40 25.90 -1.11 -4.40
N PRO A 41 27.24 -1.17 -4.34
CA PRO A 41 27.97 -2.36 -3.86
C PRO A 41 27.64 -2.76 -2.42
N ASP A 42 27.18 -1.83 -1.59
CA ASP A 42 26.71 -2.06 -0.20
C ASP A 42 25.25 -2.55 -0.14
N GLY A 43 24.57 -2.64 -1.30
CA GLY A 43 23.21 -3.16 -1.40
C GLY A 43 22.11 -2.10 -1.26
N GLU A 44 22.47 -0.82 -1.16
CA GLU A 44 21.48 0.26 -1.17
C GLU A 44 20.82 0.40 -2.56
N ARG A 45 19.53 0.77 -2.55
CA ARG A 45 18.72 0.82 -3.77
C ARG A 45 18.14 2.21 -3.98
N THR A 46 18.33 2.73 -5.18
CA THR A 46 17.67 3.96 -5.65
C THR A 46 16.73 3.64 -6.80
N PHE A 47 15.53 4.16 -6.74
CA PHE A 47 14.46 3.89 -7.71
C PHE A 47 14.23 5.10 -8.60
N CYS A 48 14.31 4.90 -9.92
CA CYS A 48 13.89 5.86 -10.93
C CYS A 48 12.57 5.38 -11.53
N THR A 49 11.45 5.85 -10.99
CA THR A 49 10.11 5.36 -11.31
C THR A 49 9.42 6.25 -12.33
N TYR A 50 8.90 5.64 -13.39
CA TYR A 50 7.93 6.20 -14.30
C TYR A 50 6.60 5.47 -14.10
N LEU A 51 5.61 6.14 -13.54
CA LEU A 51 4.32 5.52 -13.22
C LEU A 51 3.50 5.16 -14.46
N GLY A 52 3.59 5.97 -15.52
CA GLY A 52 2.89 5.72 -16.77
C GLY A 52 1.40 5.46 -16.57
N ALA A 53 0.91 4.39 -17.17
CA ALA A 53 -0.48 3.96 -17.08
C ALA A 53 -0.96 3.73 -15.65
N ALA A 54 -0.08 3.42 -14.70
CA ALA A 54 -0.47 3.22 -13.30
C ALA A 54 -0.98 4.51 -12.64
N ALA A 55 -0.45 5.69 -13.06
CA ALA A 55 -0.92 6.99 -12.58
C ALA A 55 -2.31 7.39 -13.11
N ASP A 56 -2.81 6.67 -14.12
CA ASP A 56 -4.12 6.89 -14.74
C ASP A 56 -5.25 6.07 -14.07
N LEU A 57 -4.95 5.44 -12.94
CA LEU A 57 -5.95 4.75 -12.12
C LEU A 57 -6.64 5.77 -11.22
N HIS A 58 -7.98 5.82 -11.27
CA HIS A 58 -8.79 6.78 -10.53
C HIS A 58 -9.87 6.09 -9.68
N ALA A 59 -10.47 6.84 -8.76
CA ALA A 59 -11.52 6.33 -7.86
C ALA A 59 -12.71 5.69 -8.62
N GLU A 60 -13.08 6.21 -9.78
CA GLU A 60 -14.15 5.70 -10.63
C GLU A 60 -13.86 4.31 -11.23
N ASP A 61 -12.60 3.89 -11.24
CA ASP A 61 -12.19 2.56 -11.70
C ASP A 61 -12.39 1.48 -10.64
N ILE A 62 -12.56 1.89 -9.38
CA ILE A 62 -12.74 0.97 -8.27
C ILE A 62 -14.14 0.36 -8.32
N ARG A 63 -14.21 -0.94 -8.55
CA ARG A 63 -15.45 -1.70 -8.64
C ARG A 63 -15.59 -2.62 -7.44
N LYS A 64 -16.78 -2.67 -6.83
CA LYS A 64 -17.05 -3.56 -5.69
C LYS A 64 -16.77 -5.04 -6.01
N GLU A 65 -17.00 -5.44 -7.26
CA GLU A 65 -16.75 -6.80 -7.74
C GLU A 65 -15.27 -7.22 -7.64
N ALA A 66 -14.36 -6.26 -7.53
CA ALA A 66 -12.94 -6.53 -7.33
C ALA A 66 -12.62 -7.08 -5.93
N PHE A 67 -13.50 -6.88 -4.97
CA PHE A 67 -13.32 -7.26 -3.57
C PHE A 67 -14.18 -8.47 -3.16
N VAL A 68 -15.20 -8.81 -3.93
CA VAL A 68 -16.11 -9.91 -3.60
C VAL A 68 -15.38 -11.25 -3.58
N GLY A 69 -15.49 -11.96 -2.44
CA GLY A 69 -14.89 -13.29 -2.25
C GLY A 69 -13.42 -13.26 -1.85
N TYR A 70 -12.90 -12.09 -1.46
CA TYR A 70 -11.58 -11.94 -0.87
C TYR A 70 -11.70 -11.60 0.62
N ASP A 71 -10.84 -12.22 1.43
CA ASP A 71 -10.81 -12.01 2.88
C ASP A 71 -10.00 -10.76 3.26
N ILE A 72 -8.94 -10.45 2.50
CA ILE A 72 -8.01 -9.36 2.79
C ILE A 72 -7.83 -8.48 1.56
N CYS A 73 -7.90 -7.17 1.76
CA CYS A 73 -7.47 -6.15 0.81
C CYS A 73 -6.21 -5.49 1.33
N HIS A 74 -5.06 -5.73 0.68
CA HIS A 74 -3.82 -5.04 0.99
C HIS A 74 -3.58 -3.87 0.05
N VAL A 75 -3.25 -2.71 0.60
CA VAL A 75 -2.99 -1.48 -0.13
C VAL A 75 -1.64 -0.90 0.27
N GLU A 76 -0.85 -0.53 -0.74
CA GLU A 76 0.38 0.22 -0.57
C GLU A 76 0.08 1.72 -0.41
N GLY A 77 0.67 2.36 0.59
CA GLY A 77 0.43 3.75 0.94
C GLY A 77 0.81 4.76 -0.15
N TYR A 78 1.58 4.34 -1.17
CA TYR A 78 1.85 5.18 -2.33
C TYR A 78 0.57 5.63 -3.08
N LEU A 79 -0.55 4.92 -2.93
CA LEU A 79 -1.83 5.32 -3.49
C LEU A 79 -2.38 6.61 -2.86
N VAL A 80 -1.87 7.05 -1.72
CA VAL A 80 -2.29 8.30 -1.05
C VAL A 80 -2.02 9.56 -1.87
N GLN A 81 -1.22 9.47 -2.93
CA GLN A 81 -1.04 10.57 -3.88
C GLN A 81 -2.34 10.95 -4.60
N ASP A 82 -3.31 10.03 -4.66
CA ASP A 82 -4.69 10.30 -5.05
C ASP A 82 -5.61 9.94 -3.86
N HIS A 83 -6.03 10.97 -3.10
CA HIS A 83 -6.84 10.81 -1.89
C HIS A 83 -8.18 10.12 -2.19
N ASP A 84 -8.83 10.50 -3.29
CA ASP A 84 -10.14 9.94 -3.68
C ASP A 84 -10.00 8.45 -4.06
N LEU A 85 -8.91 8.10 -4.74
CA LEU A 85 -8.64 6.72 -5.13
C LEU A 85 -8.45 5.82 -3.92
N ILE A 86 -7.53 6.19 -3.01
CA ILE A 86 -7.24 5.35 -1.85
C ILE A 86 -8.43 5.25 -0.90
N GLU A 87 -9.11 6.36 -0.59
CA GLU A 87 -10.29 6.33 0.28
C GLU A 87 -11.41 5.47 -0.32
N THR A 88 -11.66 5.59 -1.64
CA THR A 88 -12.65 4.77 -2.33
C THR A 88 -12.29 3.29 -2.29
N ALA A 89 -11.01 2.94 -2.50
CA ALA A 89 -10.56 1.54 -2.45
C ALA A 89 -10.76 0.93 -1.06
N LEU A 90 -10.28 1.61 0.00
CA LEU A 90 -10.39 1.11 1.38
C LEU A 90 -11.86 1.00 1.83
N ARG A 91 -12.65 2.03 1.59
CA ARG A 91 -14.08 2.04 1.91
C ARG A 91 -14.82 0.92 1.20
N THR A 92 -14.60 0.75 -0.11
CA THR A 92 -15.26 -0.30 -0.88
C THR A 92 -14.86 -1.70 -0.41
N ALA A 93 -13.58 -1.92 -0.06
CA ALA A 93 -13.11 -3.17 0.51
C ALA A 93 -13.83 -3.49 1.84
N LYS A 94 -13.93 -2.51 2.75
CA LYS A 94 -14.69 -2.67 4.01
C LYS A 94 -16.16 -2.98 3.78
N GLU A 95 -16.81 -2.28 2.86
CA GLU A 95 -18.24 -2.52 2.49
C GLU A 95 -18.47 -3.94 1.95
N GLN A 96 -17.44 -4.56 1.34
CA GLN A 96 -17.50 -5.94 0.86
C GLN A 96 -17.04 -6.98 1.90
N GLY A 97 -16.71 -6.55 3.13
CA GLY A 97 -16.34 -7.43 4.24
C GLY A 97 -14.87 -7.84 4.27
N CYS A 98 -14.01 -7.20 3.49
CA CYS A 98 -12.57 -7.47 3.57
C CYS A 98 -11.96 -6.91 4.86
N THR A 99 -11.00 -7.64 5.42
CA THR A 99 -10.00 -7.07 6.33
C THR A 99 -9.06 -6.18 5.52
N VAL A 100 -8.95 -4.92 5.90
CA VAL A 100 -8.13 -3.94 5.17
C VAL A 100 -6.76 -3.80 5.80
N SER A 101 -5.73 -3.96 4.99
CA SER A 101 -4.32 -3.87 5.38
C SER A 101 -3.64 -2.75 4.59
N LEU A 102 -2.91 -1.88 5.27
CA LEU A 102 -2.19 -0.73 4.70
C LEU A 102 -0.72 -0.77 5.11
N ASP A 103 0.20 -0.72 4.13
CA ASP A 103 1.61 -0.39 4.37
C ASP A 103 1.83 1.12 4.19
N LEU A 104 2.58 1.77 5.09
CA LEU A 104 2.78 3.23 5.06
C LEU A 104 3.73 3.69 3.94
N ALA A 105 4.36 2.77 3.24
CA ALA A 105 5.15 2.93 2.01
C ALA A 105 6.47 3.70 2.14
N SER A 106 6.48 4.92 2.66
CA SER A 106 7.71 5.69 2.93
C SER A 106 7.47 6.85 3.90
N TYR A 107 8.53 7.26 4.61
CA TYR A 107 8.48 8.39 5.55
C TYR A 107 8.06 9.72 4.88
N ASN A 108 8.43 9.93 3.60
CA ASN A 108 8.01 11.12 2.86
C ASN A 108 6.49 11.12 2.63
N VAL A 109 5.95 9.98 2.19
CA VAL A 109 4.50 9.79 2.01
C VAL A 109 3.75 10.07 3.31
N VAL A 110 4.27 9.57 4.43
CA VAL A 110 3.68 9.78 5.75
C VAL A 110 3.71 11.26 6.15
N ASN A 111 4.86 11.91 6.00
CA ASN A 111 5.01 13.33 6.36
C ASN A 111 4.08 14.23 5.55
N ASP A 112 4.00 14.00 4.23
CA ASP A 112 3.21 14.83 3.32
C ASP A 112 1.69 14.63 3.50
N ASN A 113 1.26 13.47 4.04
CA ASN A 113 -0.15 13.08 4.15
C ASN A 113 -0.58 12.69 5.57
N HIS A 114 0.15 13.11 6.58
CA HIS A 114 0.02 12.61 7.96
C HIS A 114 -1.42 12.62 8.50
N GLN A 115 -2.12 13.77 8.43
CA GLN A 115 -3.47 13.86 8.96
C GLN A 115 -4.46 13.01 8.16
N PHE A 116 -4.32 12.99 6.84
CA PHE A 116 -5.19 12.19 5.98
C PHE A 116 -5.00 10.69 6.24
N LEU A 117 -3.76 10.22 6.39
CA LEU A 117 -3.46 8.83 6.76
C LEU A 117 -4.05 8.44 8.12
N LYS A 118 -4.00 9.34 9.12
CA LYS A 118 -4.66 9.11 10.41
C LYS A 118 -6.17 8.88 10.26
N ASP A 119 -6.82 9.74 9.48
CA ASP A 119 -8.26 9.64 9.26
C ASP A 119 -8.63 8.37 8.51
N LEU A 120 -7.82 7.96 7.50
CA LEU A 120 -8.01 6.71 6.76
C LEU A 120 -7.84 5.48 7.65
N ILE A 121 -6.76 5.46 8.45
CA ILE A 121 -6.47 4.34 9.34
C ILE A 121 -7.61 4.16 10.33
N TYR A 122 -8.00 5.21 11.00
CA TYR A 122 -9.08 5.18 11.97
C TYR A 122 -10.42 4.70 11.40
N LYS A 123 -10.74 5.08 10.14
CA LYS A 123 -12.03 4.77 9.52
C LYS A 123 -12.09 3.39 8.88
N TYR A 124 -10.99 2.93 8.26
CA TYR A 124 -11.06 1.83 7.30
C TYR A 124 -10.02 0.73 7.50
N VAL A 125 -8.91 0.98 8.20
CA VAL A 125 -7.77 0.06 8.23
C VAL A 125 -7.79 -0.81 9.47
N ASP A 126 -7.70 -2.12 9.28
CA ASP A 126 -7.62 -3.10 10.36
C ASP A 126 -6.16 -3.46 10.70
N ILE A 127 -5.27 -3.46 9.69
CA ILE A 127 -3.87 -3.86 9.85
C ILE A 127 -2.97 -2.78 9.26
N VAL A 128 -2.04 -2.25 10.06
CA VAL A 128 -1.05 -1.27 9.61
C VAL A 128 0.35 -1.89 9.61
N PHE A 129 1.07 -1.74 8.49
CA PHE A 129 2.50 -2.03 8.39
C PHE A 129 3.30 -0.74 8.28
N ALA A 130 4.42 -0.68 9.00
CA ALA A 130 5.40 0.37 8.91
C ALA A 130 6.81 -0.18 9.09
N ASN A 131 7.82 0.50 8.56
CA ASN A 131 9.20 0.33 8.97
C ASN A 131 9.58 1.34 10.07
N GLU A 132 10.86 1.38 10.48
CA GLU A 132 11.35 2.29 11.53
C GLU A 132 11.12 3.76 11.16
N ASP A 133 11.49 4.16 9.93
CA ASP A 133 11.39 5.54 9.47
C ASP A 133 9.92 5.98 9.26
N GLU A 134 9.10 5.10 8.71
CA GLU A 134 7.66 5.33 8.52
C GLU A 134 6.93 5.47 9.86
N SER A 135 7.22 4.56 10.81
CA SER A 135 6.61 4.60 12.14
C SER A 135 7.04 5.85 12.92
N PHE A 136 8.30 6.27 12.80
CA PHE A 136 8.77 7.52 13.38
C PHE A 136 8.11 8.74 12.72
N ALA A 137 7.99 8.78 11.40
CA ALA A 137 7.30 9.87 10.69
C ALA A 137 5.82 9.98 11.11
N TYR A 138 5.19 8.85 11.42
CA TYR A 138 3.79 8.81 11.82
C TYR A 138 3.56 9.18 13.29
N THR A 139 4.44 8.75 14.21
CA THR A 139 4.22 8.85 15.67
C THR A 139 5.18 9.78 16.39
N HIS A 140 6.36 10.05 15.81
CA HIS A 140 7.53 10.68 16.43
C HIS A 140 8.09 9.94 17.66
N LEU A 141 7.85 8.60 17.72
CA LEU A 141 8.26 7.72 18.80
C LEU A 141 9.25 6.67 18.27
N ASN A 142 9.94 5.97 19.18
CA ASN A 142 10.73 4.80 18.80
C ASN A 142 9.83 3.64 18.32
N PRO A 143 10.35 2.60 17.65
CA PRO A 143 9.54 1.53 17.06
C PRO A 143 8.63 0.78 18.04
N GLU A 144 9.08 0.54 19.27
CA GLU A 144 8.31 -0.18 20.29
C GLU A 144 7.12 0.68 20.80
N GLU A 145 7.35 1.96 21.05
CA GLU A 145 6.29 2.91 21.41
C GLU A 145 5.38 3.22 20.22
N SER A 146 5.94 3.24 19.00
CA SER A 146 5.17 3.48 17.78
C SER A 146 4.13 2.40 17.53
N VAL A 147 4.48 1.12 17.72
CA VAL A 147 3.54 0.02 17.52
C VAL A 147 2.35 0.11 18.47
N GLU A 148 2.58 0.53 19.72
CA GLU A 148 1.52 0.77 20.71
C GLU A 148 0.61 1.94 20.30
N ASN A 149 1.20 3.03 19.81
CA ASN A 149 0.45 4.20 19.36
C ASN A 149 -0.43 3.89 18.14
N ILE A 150 0.12 3.19 17.15
CA ILE A 150 -0.60 2.79 15.94
C ILE A 150 -1.72 1.79 16.27
N ALA A 151 -1.46 0.83 17.16
CA ALA A 151 -2.46 -0.15 17.60
C ALA A 151 -3.65 0.46 18.34
N GLY A 152 -3.53 1.68 18.83
CA GLY A 152 -4.66 2.46 19.34
C GLY A 152 -5.66 2.93 18.27
N GLN A 153 -5.33 2.74 16.98
CA GLN A 153 -6.10 3.21 15.83
C GLN A 153 -6.55 2.08 14.89
N CYS A 154 -6.02 0.86 15.05
CA CYS A 154 -6.32 -0.31 14.23
C CYS A 154 -6.29 -1.59 15.07
N ASP A 155 -6.70 -2.74 14.50
CA ASP A 155 -6.73 -4.01 15.22
C ASP A 155 -5.33 -4.61 15.39
N ILE A 156 -4.48 -4.47 14.36
CA ILE A 156 -3.11 -5.00 14.34
C ILE A 156 -2.15 -3.93 13.80
N ALA A 157 -1.12 -3.62 14.58
CA ALA A 157 0.00 -2.80 14.15
C ALA A 157 1.28 -3.63 14.04
N ILE A 158 2.07 -3.39 12.99
CA ILE A 158 3.32 -4.09 12.73
C ILE A 158 4.39 -3.06 12.37
N VAL A 159 5.46 -3.00 13.19
CA VAL A 159 6.62 -2.14 12.93
C VAL A 159 7.84 -3.01 12.65
N LYS A 160 8.29 -3.01 11.40
CA LYS A 160 9.46 -3.77 10.90
C LYS A 160 10.75 -3.08 11.32
N VAL A 161 11.68 -3.82 11.93
CA VAL A 161 12.97 -3.30 12.44
C VAL A 161 14.17 -4.01 11.81
N GLY A 162 14.09 -4.27 10.51
CA GLY A 162 15.12 -4.89 9.69
C GLY A 162 15.52 -6.27 10.22
N LYS A 163 16.83 -6.51 10.40
CA LYS A 163 17.35 -7.80 10.87
C LYS A 163 16.94 -8.15 12.32
N ARG A 164 16.44 -7.19 13.08
CA ARG A 164 15.95 -7.40 14.45
C ARG A 164 14.54 -8.00 14.50
N GLY A 165 13.87 -8.14 13.35
CA GLY A 165 12.51 -8.68 13.25
C GLY A 165 11.45 -7.59 13.16
N SER A 166 10.37 -7.73 13.93
CA SER A 166 9.28 -6.74 13.99
C SER A 166 8.62 -6.73 15.36
N TYR A 167 8.11 -5.57 15.75
CA TYR A 167 7.15 -5.44 16.83
C TYR A 167 5.74 -5.62 16.25
N VAL A 168 4.92 -6.43 16.91
CA VAL A 168 3.53 -6.67 16.50
C VAL A 168 2.63 -6.44 17.70
N ARG A 169 1.60 -5.63 17.54
CA ARG A 169 0.59 -5.38 18.55
C ARG A 169 -0.79 -5.76 18.04
N GLN A 170 -1.47 -6.62 18.80
CA GLN A 170 -2.86 -6.99 18.56
C GLN A 170 -3.64 -6.88 19.87
N GLY A 171 -4.59 -5.95 19.95
CA GLY A 171 -5.31 -5.68 21.19
C GLY A 171 -4.34 -5.39 22.34
N ASN A 172 -4.37 -6.21 23.42
CA ASN A 172 -3.48 -6.07 24.58
C ASN A 172 -2.25 -6.99 24.54
N GLN A 173 -1.93 -7.62 23.40
CA GLN A 173 -0.77 -8.49 23.22
C GLN A 173 0.31 -7.79 22.39
N LEU A 174 1.55 -7.82 22.89
CA LEU A 174 2.74 -7.32 22.20
C LEU A 174 3.58 -8.50 21.72
#